data_db2badb06562ca0bb4baa1a41203d586
#
_entry.id   db2badb06562ca0bb4baa1a41203d586
#
_cell.length_a   1.000
_cell.length_b   1.000
_cell.length_c   1.000
_cell.angle_alpha   90.00
_cell.angle_beta   90.00
_cell.angle_gamma   90.00
#
_symmetry.space_group_name_H-M   'P 1'
#
loop_
_entity.id
_entity.type
_entity.pdbx_description
1 polymer ?
#
loop_
_entity_poly.entity_id
_entity_poly.type
_entity_poly.pdbx_seq_one_letter_code
_entity_poly.pdbx_strand_id
1 'polypeptide(L)'
;TGTKCVAAHSADTPPVLTMLDAVATLVGPEGPRDMPVRDFFLADGIINTRRAPEEILTEVRVPIASAQRRQAYVKLRQRKSIDFPLLTVAIAADLDGDGTVKSIEGVVTALGSRPRVLTGWSEAEGRRLDAEVIDELAVRAHKQCHPLENIIVDPEWRRAMVPVYVRRALEQLGA
;
A
#
# COMPACT_ATOMS: atom_id res chain seq x y z
N THR A 1 -9.85 -26.62 10.84
CA THR A 1 -9.27 -26.41 9.52
C THR A 1 -7.96 -25.63 9.57
N GLY A 2 -6.94 -26.20 10.22
CA GLY A 2 -5.67 -25.52 10.44
C GLY A 2 -4.82 -25.22 9.19
N THR A 3 -5.35 -25.31 7.99
CA THR A 3 -4.55 -25.26 6.78
C THR A 3 -4.58 -23.93 6.03
N LYS A 4 -5.41 -22.97 6.45
CA LYS A 4 -5.44 -21.63 5.82
C LYS A 4 -5.62 -20.58 6.89
N CYS A 5 -4.52 -20.15 7.50
CA CYS A 5 -4.51 -18.86 8.19
C CYS A 5 -4.56 -17.77 7.10
N VAL A 6 -5.67 -17.10 7.02
CA VAL A 6 -5.83 -15.99 6.08
C VAL A 6 -5.59 -14.71 6.88
N ALA A 7 -4.35 -14.36 7.06
CA ALA A 7 -3.98 -13.11 7.71
C ALA A 7 -4.09 -11.96 6.70
N ALA A 8 -5.02 -11.04 6.91
CA ALA A 8 -4.94 -9.75 6.25
C ALA A 8 -3.77 -8.97 6.86
N HIS A 9 -2.94 -8.40 6.00
CA HIS A 9 -1.84 -7.54 6.43
C HIS A 9 -2.40 -6.18 6.86
N SER A 10 -2.84 -6.10 8.11
CA SER A 10 -3.52 -4.94 8.68
C SER A 10 -2.54 -4.08 9.48
N ALA A 11 -1.70 -3.31 8.80
CA ALA A 11 -0.68 -2.46 9.40
C ALA A 11 -0.53 -1.14 8.63
N ASP A 12 -0.07 -0.11 9.33
CA ASP A 12 0.03 1.25 8.80
C ASP A 12 1.34 1.49 8.03
N THR A 13 2.46 0.95 8.50
CA THR A 13 3.80 1.20 7.95
C THR A 13 4.08 0.50 6.61
N PRO A 14 3.71 -0.76 6.37
CA PRO A 14 4.07 -1.48 5.17
C PRO A 14 3.62 -0.83 3.84
N PRO A 15 2.41 -0.27 3.72
CA PRO A 15 2.03 0.39 2.47
C PRO A 15 2.87 1.63 2.19
N VAL A 16 3.22 2.40 3.22
CA VAL A 16 4.05 3.59 3.09
C VAL A 16 5.48 3.21 2.69
N LEU A 17 6.08 2.23 3.36
CA LEU A 17 7.43 1.75 3.04
C LEU A 17 7.50 1.14 1.64
N THR A 18 6.46 0.43 1.22
CA THR A 18 6.37 -0.13 -0.14
C THR A 18 6.28 0.98 -1.19
N MET A 19 5.46 2.00 -0.95
CA MET A 19 5.28 3.16 -1.82
C MET A 19 6.55 4.01 -1.94
N LEU A 20 7.34 4.07 -0.87
CA LEU A 20 8.57 4.86 -0.81
C LEU A 20 9.82 4.10 -1.30
N ASP A 21 9.65 2.93 -1.93
CA ASP A 21 10.75 2.08 -2.39
C ASP A 21 11.78 1.75 -1.29
N ALA A 22 11.31 1.58 -0.06
CA ALA A 22 12.17 1.28 1.06
C ALA A 22 12.85 -0.07 0.90
N VAL A 23 14.07 -0.17 1.43
CA VAL A 23 14.90 -1.37 1.44
C VAL A 23 15.05 -1.86 2.88
N ALA A 24 14.73 -3.12 3.11
CA ALA A 24 14.93 -3.81 4.37
C ALA A 24 16.26 -4.54 4.40
N THR A 25 17.03 -4.42 5.48
CA THR A 25 18.24 -5.22 5.72
C THR A 25 17.90 -6.36 6.68
N LEU A 26 18.13 -7.57 6.22
CA LEU A 26 17.98 -8.81 6.98
C LEU A 26 19.37 -9.36 7.33
N VAL A 27 19.55 -9.74 8.59
CA VAL A 27 20.82 -10.34 9.07
C VAL A 27 20.54 -11.74 9.57
N GLY A 28 21.22 -12.71 9.01
CA GLY A 28 21.19 -14.12 9.39
C GLY A 28 22.58 -14.71 9.55
N PRO A 29 22.71 -16.04 9.69
CA PRO A 29 23.99 -16.72 9.88
C PRO A 29 24.99 -16.48 8.74
N GLU A 30 24.51 -16.25 7.53
CA GLU A 30 25.36 -15.98 6.35
C GLU A 30 25.70 -14.48 6.17
N GLY A 31 25.29 -13.64 7.13
CA GLY A 31 25.53 -12.20 7.11
C GLY A 31 24.34 -11.38 6.66
N PRO A 32 24.54 -10.09 6.40
CA PRO A 32 23.48 -9.18 6.00
C PRO A 32 23.10 -9.34 4.51
N ARG A 33 21.81 -9.18 4.22
CA ARG A 33 21.29 -9.03 2.86
C ARG A 33 20.22 -7.95 2.79
N ASP A 34 20.17 -7.26 1.68
CA ASP A 34 19.16 -6.25 1.41
C ASP A 34 18.01 -6.80 0.56
N MET A 35 16.81 -6.31 0.81
CA MET A 35 15.61 -6.67 0.06
C MET A 35 14.66 -5.47 -0.05
N PRO A 36 14.15 -5.13 -1.26
CA PRO A 36 13.09 -4.14 -1.39
C PRO A 36 11.87 -4.54 -0.54
N VAL A 37 11.28 -3.60 0.19
CA VAL A 37 10.10 -3.88 1.03
C VAL A 37 8.92 -4.37 0.19
N ARG A 38 8.80 -3.94 -1.07
CA ARG A 38 7.77 -4.44 -2.01
C ARG A 38 7.86 -5.93 -2.28
N ASP A 39 9.06 -6.52 -2.16
CA ASP A 39 9.32 -7.94 -2.37
C ASP A 39 9.33 -8.73 -1.06
N PHE A 40 9.34 -8.06 0.09
CA PHE A 40 9.43 -8.69 1.40
C PHE A 40 8.19 -9.52 1.75
N PHE A 41 7.01 -9.09 1.31
CA PHE A 41 5.75 -9.74 1.64
C PHE A 41 5.30 -10.74 0.58
N LEU A 42 4.89 -11.93 1.04
CA LEU A 42 4.31 -12.97 0.20
C LEU A 42 2.78 -12.91 0.22
N ALA A 43 2.17 -13.35 -0.88
CA ALA A 43 0.71 -13.51 -0.94
C ALA A 43 0.27 -14.84 -0.29
N ASP A 44 0.81 -15.12 0.91
CA ASP A 44 0.54 -16.32 1.68
C ASP A 44 0.11 -15.93 3.10
N GLY A 45 -0.89 -16.61 3.65
CA GLY A 45 -1.44 -16.30 4.97
C GLY A 45 -0.67 -16.98 6.12
N ILE A 46 0.24 -17.91 5.83
CA ILE A 46 1.03 -18.65 6.82
C ILE A 46 2.47 -18.17 6.79
N ILE A 47 3.11 -18.24 5.62
CA ILE A 47 4.46 -17.73 5.38
C ILE A 47 4.29 -16.40 4.62
N ASN A 48 4.06 -15.33 5.34
CA ASN A 48 3.70 -14.04 4.76
C ASN A 48 4.90 -13.13 4.46
N THR A 49 6.12 -13.56 4.77
CA THR A 49 7.35 -12.80 4.49
C THR A 49 8.45 -13.70 3.92
N ARG A 50 9.38 -13.09 3.18
CA ARG A 50 10.59 -13.77 2.66
C ARG A 50 11.73 -13.83 3.67
N ARG A 51 11.52 -13.40 4.92
CA ARG A 51 12.49 -13.51 6.00
C ARG A 51 12.60 -14.98 6.41
N ALA A 52 13.82 -15.53 6.44
CA ALA A 52 14.06 -16.85 7.01
C ALA A 52 13.88 -16.83 8.55
N PRO A 53 13.56 -17.97 9.18
CA PRO A 53 13.36 -18.05 10.63
C PRO A 53 14.55 -17.52 11.45
N GLU A 54 15.76 -17.74 10.97
CA GLU A 54 17.04 -17.35 11.58
C GLU A 54 17.47 -15.90 11.25
N GLU A 55 16.73 -15.18 10.41
CA GLU A 55 17.03 -13.81 10.07
C GLU A 55 16.31 -12.81 10.98
N ILE A 56 16.95 -11.68 11.22
CA ILE A 56 16.40 -10.53 11.94
C ILE A 56 16.38 -9.33 11.00
N LEU A 57 15.26 -8.62 10.93
CA LEU A 57 15.17 -7.31 10.29
C LEU A 57 15.86 -6.27 11.20
N THR A 58 16.97 -5.71 10.75
CA THR A 58 17.80 -4.80 11.54
C THR A 58 17.63 -3.35 11.14
N GLU A 59 17.31 -3.09 9.88
CA GLU A 59 17.24 -1.74 9.34
C GLU A 59 16.20 -1.65 8.22
N VAL A 60 15.57 -0.47 8.08
CA VAL A 60 14.78 -0.09 6.92
C VAL A 60 15.26 1.28 6.44
N ARG A 61 15.74 1.35 5.21
CA ARG A 61 16.20 2.57 4.56
C ARG A 61 15.16 3.07 3.57
N VAL A 62 14.84 4.36 3.65
CA VAL A 62 13.96 5.04 2.69
C VAL A 62 14.83 5.94 1.79
N PRO A 63 14.80 5.79 0.46
CA PRO A 63 15.51 6.68 -0.44
C PRO A 63 15.04 8.14 -0.27
N ILE A 64 15.98 9.08 -0.16
CA ILE A 64 15.64 10.51 0.01
C ILE A 64 14.78 11.01 -1.16
N ALA A 65 15.08 10.59 -2.39
CA ALA A 65 14.30 10.96 -3.57
C ALA A 65 12.84 10.54 -3.45
N SER A 66 12.58 9.32 -2.97
CA SER A 66 11.21 8.83 -2.76
C SER A 66 10.49 9.61 -1.66
N ALA A 67 11.22 10.00 -0.60
CA ALA A 67 10.67 10.78 0.51
C ALA A 67 10.33 12.23 0.13
N GLN A 68 10.89 12.75 -0.96
CA GLN A 68 10.63 14.12 -1.46
C GLN A 68 9.38 14.22 -2.36
N ARG A 69 8.82 13.11 -2.80
CA ARG A 69 7.59 13.08 -3.62
C ARG A 69 6.40 13.62 -2.83
N ARG A 70 5.38 14.13 -3.50
CA ARG A 70 4.10 14.40 -2.85
C ARG A 70 3.50 13.08 -2.36
N GLN A 71 2.98 13.07 -1.14
CA GLN A 71 2.54 11.85 -0.47
C GLN A 71 1.19 12.07 0.19
N ALA A 72 0.35 11.04 0.14
CA ALA A 72 -0.89 10.99 0.88
C ALA A 72 -1.07 9.62 1.54
N TYR A 73 -1.60 9.61 2.75
CA TYR A 73 -1.95 8.41 3.48
C TYR A 73 -3.33 8.56 4.11
N VAL A 74 -4.20 7.61 3.85
CA VAL A 74 -5.53 7.55 4.45
C VAL A 74 -5.81 6.17 5.03
N LYS A 75 -6.55 6.16 6.14
CA LYS A 75 -6.86 4.94 6.90
C LYS A 75 -8.34 4.86 7.22
N LEU A 76 -8.97 3.79 6.83
CA LEU A 76 -10.30 3.40 7.29
C LEU A 76 -10.17 2.59 8.57
N ARG A 77 -10.81 3.02 9.63
CA ARG A 77 -10.81 2.40 10.96
C ARG A 77 -12.16 2.59 11.64
N GLN A 78 -12.49 1.74 12.60
CA GLN A 78 -13.75 1.84 13.33
C GLN A 78 -13.71 2.90 14.44
N ARG A 79 -12.56 3.08 15.08
CA ARG A 79 -12.37 4.00 16.20
C ARG A 79 -11.45 5.16 15.84
N LYS A 80 -11.62 6.30 16.47
CA LYS A 80 -10.72 7.47 16.29
C LYS A 80 -9.39 7.32 17.03
N SER A 81 -9.32 6.45 18.05
CA SER A 81 -8.10 6.09 18.77
C SER A 81 -7.25 5.05 18.04
N ILE A 82 -6.26 4.47 18.69
CA ILE A 82 -5.43 3.36 18.15
C ILE A 82 -6.36 2.22 17.72
N ASP A 83 -6.26 1.85 16.45
CA ASP A 83 -7.06 0.80 15.84
C ASP A 83 -6.37 0.19 14.63
N PHE A 84 -6.61 -1.10 14.37
CA PHE A 84 -6.16 -1.75 13.15
C PHE A 84 -6.91 -1.21 11.94
N PRO A 85 -6.24 -0.99 10.80
CA PRO A 85 -6.92 -0.56 9.59
C PRO A 85 -7.83 -1.65 9.02
N LEU A 86 -9.00 -1.23 8.57
CA LEU A 86 -9.88 -2.01 7.69
C LEU A 86 -9.49 -1.85 6.22
N LEU A 87 -8.85 -0.74 5.90
CA LEU A 87 -8.28 -0.37 4.61
C LEU A 87 -7.26 0.75 4.85
N THR A 88 -6.11 0.68 4.21
CA THR A 88 -5.20 1.82 4.07
C THR A 88 -4.91 2.07 2.60
N VAL A 89 -4.71 3.33 2.27
CA VAL A 89 -4.23 3.75 0.95
C VAL A 89 -3.06 4.68 1.17
N ALA A 90 -1.91 4.35 0.58
CA ALA A 90 -0.72 5.20 0.54
C ALA A 90 -0.43 5.52 -0.94
N ILE A 91 -0.23 6.79 -1.26
CA ILE A 91 0.04 7.25 -2.62
C ILE A 91 1.25 8.18 -2.60
N ALA A 92 2.15 8.00 -3.57
CA ALA A 92 3.20 8.96 -3.88
C ALA A 92 3.11 9.39 -5.34
N ALA A 93 3.31 10.68 -5.60
CA ALA A 93 3.30 11.22 -6.94
C ALA A 93 4.34 12.33 -7.11
N ASP A 94 4.90 12.40 -8.30
CA ASP A 94 5.63 13.57 -8.79
C ASP A 94 4.69 14.34 -9.71
N LEU A 95 4.40 15.58 -9.36
CA LEU A 95 3.53 16.47 -10.12
C LEU A 95 4.32 17.69 -10.59
N ASP A 96 4.02 18.14 -11.81
CA ASP A 96 4.47 19.45 -12.29
C ASP A 96 3.75 20.60 -11.59
N GLY A 97 4.20 21.82 -11.82
CA GLY A 97 3.63 23.01 -11.20
C GLY A 97 2.18 23.29 -11.58
N ASP A 98 1.70 22.74 -12.68
CA ASP A 98 0.30 22.82 -13.13
C ASP A 98 -0.57 21.62 -12.69
N GLY A 99 0.02 20.68 -11.93
CA GLY A 99 -0.65 19.47 -11.46
C GLY A 99 -0.63 18.31 -12.45
N THR A 100 0.19 18.37 -13.50
CA THR A 100 0.40 17.26 -14.43
C THR A 100 1.21 16.14 -13.76
N VAL A 101 0.75 14.90 -13.89
CA VAL A 101 1.37 13.72 -13.31
C VAL A 101 2.63 13.34 -14.09
N LYS A 102 3.79 13.34 -13.44
CA LYS A 102 5.05 12.78 -13.97
C LYS A 102 5.19 11.31 -13.63
N SER A 103 4.85 10.97 -12.41
CA SER A 103 4.79 9.59 -11.93
C SER A 103 3.77 9.49 -10.81
N ILE A 104 3.13 8.34 -10.66
CA ILE A 104 2.18 8.09 -9.58
C ILE A 104 2.17 6.62 -9.22
N GLU A 105 2.21 6.33 -7.93
CA GLU A 105 2.10 4.98 -7.39
C GLU A 105 1.15 4.96 -6.21
N GLY A 106 0.32 3.91 -6.13
CA GLY A 106 -0.58 3.66 -5.02
C GLY A 106 -0.41 2.27 -4.45
N VAL A 107 -0.48 2.16 -3.12
CA VAL A 107 -0.41 0.90 -2.39
C VAL A 107 -1.57 0.81 -1.41
N VAL A 108 -2.21 -0.36 -1.39
CA VAL A 108 -3.37 -0.65 -0.52
C VAL A 108 -3.04 -1.82 0.40
N THR A 109 -3.44 -1.74 1.68
CA THR A 109 -3.33 -2.86 2.64
C THR A 109 -4.63 -3.13 3.39
N ALA A 110 -4.58 -4.11 4.29
CA ALA A 110 -5.69 -4.62 5.09
C ALA A 110 -6.75 -5.41 4.29
N LEU A 111 -6.54 -5.66 3.02
CA LEU A 111 -7.47 -6.42 2.17
C LEU A 111 -6.99 -7.85 1.90
N GLY A 112 -5.70 -8.10 2.02
CA GLY A 112 -5.07 -9.40 1.76
C GLY A 112 -3.82 -9.61 2.60
N SER A 113 -3.11 -10.72 2.35
CA SER A 113 -1.93 -11.12 3.13
C SER A 113 -0.66 -10.30 2.84
N ARG A 114 -0.69 -9.39 1.86
CA ARG A 114 0.42 -8.49 1.53
C ARG A 114 -0.08 -7.10 1.12
N PRO A 115 0.77 -6.08 1.20
CA PRO A 115 0.53 -4.81 0.53
C PRO A 115 0.31 -5.05 -0.98
N ARG A 116 -0.68 -4.39 -1.55
CA ARG A 116 -0.99 -4.47 -2.98
C ARG A 116 -0.58 -3.16 -3.64
N VAL A 117 0.41 -3.23 -4.49
CA VAL A 117 0.73 -2.15 -5.43
C VAL A 117 -0.36 -2.13 -6.50
N LEU A 118 -0.92 -0.94 -6.74
CA LEU A 118 -1.96 -0.72 -7.76
C LEU A 118 -1.30 -0.59 -9.13
N THR A 119 -1.78 -1.35 -10.09
CA THR A 119 -1.23 -1.37 -11.46
C THR A 119 -2.05 -0.52 -12.42
N GLY A 120 -1.46 -0.12 -13.56
CA GLY A 120 -2.12 0.68 -14.60
C GLY A 120 -2.30 2.15 -14.23
N TRP A 121 -1.64 2.62 -13.16
CA TRP A 121 -1.68 4.02 -12.76
C TRP A 121 -0.73 4.90 -13.57
N SER A 122 0.29 4.33 -14.20
CA SER A 122 1.16 5.03 -15.17
C SER A 122 0.40 5.61 -16.38
N GLU A 123 -0.80 5.13 -16.67
CA GLU A 123 -1.65 5.72 -17.72
C GLU A 123 -2.13 7.14 -17.39
N ALA A 124 -1.98 7.61 -16.15
CA ALA A 124 -2.22 9.00 -15.77
C ALA A 124 -1.02 9.93 -16.05
N GLU A 125 0.15 9.39 -16.38
CA GLU A 125 1.33 10.18 -16.69
C GLU A 125 1.08 11.08 -17.90
N GLY A 126 1.50 12.34 -17.80
CA GLY A 126 1.24 13.37 -18.80
C GLY A 126 -0.16 13.98 -18.74
N ARG A 127 -1.04 13.51 -17.86
CA ARG A 127 -2.38 14.07 -17.65
C ARG A 127 -2.40 14.90 -16.35
N ARG A 128 -3.24 15.90 -16.30
CA ARG A 128 -3.48 16.65 -15.08
C ARG A 128 -4.24 15.79 -14.07
N LEU A 129 -3.85 15.85 -12.79
CA LEU A 129 -4.54 15.15 -11.70
C LEU A 129 -5.84 15.89 -11.35
N ASP A 130 -6.83 15.82 -12.22
CA ASP A 130 -8.15 16.40 -12.05
C ASP A 130 -9.18 15.35 -11.59
N ALA A 131 -10.43 15.75 -11.45
CA ALA A 131 -11.51 14.89 -10.98
C ALA A 131 -11.74 13.67 -11.88
N GLU A 132 -11.55 13.79 -13.19
CA GLU A 132 -11.71 12.68 -14.15
C GLU A 132 -10.62 11.63 -13.94
N VAL A 133 -9.35 12.06 -13.88
CA VAL A 133 -8.20 11.18 -13.64
C VAL A 133 -8.30 10.50 -12.27
N ILE A 134 -8.70 11.26 -11.24
CA ILE A 134 -8.92 10.72 -9.89
C ILE A 134 -9.99 9.62 -9.92
N ASP A 135 -11.10 9.83 -10.59
CA ASP A 135 -12.17 8.83 -10.71
C ASP A 135 -11.72 7.58 -11.47
N GLU A 136 -10.99 7.73 -12.57
CA GLU A 136 -10.43 6.60 -13.32
C GLU A 136 -9.49 5.75 -12.44
N LEU A 137 -8.57 6.38 -11.72
CA LEU A 137 -7.63 5.69 -10.84
C LEU A 137 -8.35 4.97 -9.69
N ALA A 138 -9.39 5.61 -9.13
CA ALA A 138 -10.21 5.00 -8.08
C ALA A 138 -10.99 3.77 -8.58
N VAL A 139 -11.55 3.82 -9.79
CA VAL A 139 -12.23 2.68 -10.42
C VAL A 139 -11.24 1.54 -10.70
N ARG A 140 -10.02 1.86 -11.18
CA ARG A 140 -8.96 0.86 -11.39
C ARG A 140 -8.56 0.18 -10.09
N ALA A 141 -8.41 0.94 -9.00
CA ALA A 141 -8.11 0.40 -7.68
C ALA A 141 -9.23 -0.55 -7.19
N HIS A 142 -10.50 -0.16 -7.34
CA HIS A 142 -11.63 -1.01 -6.98
C HIS A 142 -11.62 -2.37 -7.71
N LYS A 143 -11.31 -2.38 -9.01
CA LYS A 143 -11.24 -3.61 -9.81
C LYS A 143 -10.13 -4.58 -9.35
N GLN A 144 -9.08 -4.06 -8.74
CA GLN A 144 -7.92 -4.85 -8.29
C GLN A 144 -8.04 -5.32 -6.83
N CYS A 145 -8.92 -4.72 -6.04
CA CYS A 145 -9.00 -4.96 -4.60
C CYS A 145 -10.13 -5.94 -4.26
N HIS A 146 -9.76 -7.07 -3.70
CA HIS A 146 -10.67 -8.13 -3.26
C HIS A 146 -10.38 -8.45 -1.79
N PRO A 147 -11.16 -7.89 -0.84
CA PRO A 147 -10.97 -8.15 0.58
C PRO A 147 -11.22 -9.60 0.95
N LEU A 148 -10.43 -10.13 1.87
CA LEU A 148 -10.61 -11.45 2.44
C LEU A 148 -11.71 -11.42 3.53
N GLU A 149 -12.45 -12.52 3.66
CA GLU A 149 -13.45 -12.76 4.73
C GLU A 149 -12.76 -13.19 6.03
N ASN A 150 -11.93 -12.35 6.60
CA ASN A 150 -11.13 -12.73 7.78
C ASN A 150 -11.23 -11.76 8.95
N ILE A 151 -12.06 -10.75 8.84
CA ILE A 151 -12.36 -9.81 9.91
C ILE A 151 -13.87 -9.58 10.01
N ILE A 152 -14.31 -9.05 11.15
CA ILE A 152 -15.73 -8.91 11.51
C ILE A 152 -16.52 -8.03 10.53
N VAL A 153 -15.85 -7.15 9.79
CA VAL A 153 -16.50 -6.20 8.88
C VAL A 153 -16.67 -6.82 7.49
N ASP A 154 -17.86 -6.64 6.94
CA ASP A 154 -18.27 -7.13 5.63
C ASP A 154 -17.26 -6.83 4.52
N PRO A 155 -16.80 -7.83 3.75
CA PRO A 155 -15.80 -7.66 2.71
C PRO A 155 -16.30 -6.82 1.53
N GLU A 156 -17.57 -6.92 1.15
CA GLU A 156 -18.13 -6.13 0.04
C GLU A 156 -18.22 -4.65 0.42
N TRP A 157 -18.60 -4.35 1.66
CA TRP A 157 -18.55 -2.98 2.16
C TRP A 157 -17.10 -2.44 2.16
N ARG A 158 -16.11 -3.21 2.61
CA ARG A 158 -14.71 -2.83 2.58
C ARG A 158 -14.22 -2.59 1.15
N ARG A 159 -14.67 -3.41 0.22
CA ARG A 159 -14.39 -3.24 -1.21
C ARG A 159 -14.99 -1.95 -1.76
N ALA A 160 -16.24 -1.65 -1.41
CA ALA A 160 -16.90 -0.40 -1.79
C ALA A 160 -16.21 0.85 -1.24
N MET A 161 -15.49 0.75 -0.11
CA MET A 161 -14.71 1.83 0.46
C MET A 161 -13.39 2.10 -0.28
N VAL A 162 -12.88 1.18 -1.08
CA VAL A 162 -11.63 1.37 -1.82
C VAL A 162 -11.66 2.62 -2.69
N PRO A 163 -12.61 2.80 -3.62
CA PRO A 163 -12.63 4.01 -4.46
C PRO A 163 -12.84 5.28 -3.65
N VAL A 164 -13.58 5.24 -2.54
CA VAL A 164 -13.79 6.40 -1.66
C VAL A 164 -12.47 6.86 -1.03
N TYR A 165 -11.69 5.92 -0.50
CA TYR A 165 -10.44 6.25 0.18
C TYR A 165 -9.31 6.56 -0.82
N VAL A 166 -9.33 5.96 -1.99
CA VAL A 166 -8.40 6.32 -3.08
C VAL A 166 -8.64 7.76 -3.53
N ARG A 167 -9.90 8.18 -3.77
CA ARG A 167 -10.21 9.59 -4.10
C ARG A 167 -9.70 10.53 -3.02
N ARG A 168 -10.02 10.28 -1.75
CA ARG A 168 -9.57 11.10 -0.63
C ARG A 168 -8.05 11.24 -0.55
N ALA A 169 -7.31 10.18 -0.88
CA ALA A 169 -5.85 10.23 -0.90
C ALA A 169 -5.33 11.03 -2.11
N LEU A 170 -5.92 10.84 -3.29
CA LEU A 170 -5.53 11.58 -4.50
C LEU A 170 -5.84 13.08 -4.39
N GLU A 171 -6.98 13.44 -3.81
CA GLU A 171 -7.37 14.83 -3.55
C GLU A 171 -6.37 15.55 -2.63
N GLN A 172 -5.77 14.85 -1.66
CA GLN A 172 -4.74 15.41 -0.78
C GLN A 172 -3.43 15.73 -1.50
N LEU A 173 -3.14 15.09 -2.65
CA LEU A 173 -1.94 15.38 -3.44
C LEU A 173 -2.05 16.69 -4.23
N GLY A 174 -3.27 17.06 -4.60
CA GLY A 174 -3.57 18.26 -5.38
C GLY A 174 -3.81 19.52 -4.54
N ALA A 175 -3.85 19.36 -3.19
CA ALA A 175 -4.12 20.44 -2.25
C ALA A 175 -2.87 21.29 -1.95
#